data_fd671372d1440824c740549a9f45de2f
#
_entry.id   fd671372d1440824c740549a9f45de2f
#
_cell.length_a   1.000
_cell.length_b   1.000
_cell.length_c   1.000
_cell.angle_alpha   90.00
_cell.angle_beta   90.00
_cell.angle_gamma   90.00
#
_symmetry.space_group_name_H-M   'P 1'
#
loop_
_entity.id
_entity.type
_entity.pdbx_description
1 polymer ?
#
loop_
_entity_poly.entity_id
_entity_poly.type
_entity_poly.pdbx_seq_one_letter_code
_entity_poly.pdbx_strand_id
1 'polypeptide(L)'
;MKIGILTVFDAVNYGSFLQAYCLQSVIKKNSSVQVRMIKDSSLVYEKWRITSLISYNPRKAIFKSKLAVGYLKSWKNFKVSSTREQFDLVIVGSDEMWEVNNITMKPRPSFWGNGIKAKRLVSYAVSSNTAKTEELYKYPFILQGLKGFDKVSVRDQSTYEAYRPILCEEPTFCLDPTLLVDLYQISKKNINYSNYILCYTYTFKPETIQAVKELAAELDKKIIVVGQNFEWADEAIPANPFEFLGLLENADFVVTDTFHGTVLSIALNKQFVTAAYKEKVFRIIEQFNLLDRNINGCSNIIDFFRREIDYSPINRKIMELR
;
A
#
# COMPACT_ATOMS: atom_id res chain seq x y z
N MET A 1 0.31 23.31 -15.66
CA MET A 1 -0.24 22.01 -16.07
C MET A 1 -1.06 21.43 -14.93
N LYS A 2 -2.25 20.86 -15.22
CA LYS A 2 -3.14 20.26 -14.25
C LYS A 2 -3.12 18.73 -14.36
N ILE A 3 -2.70 18.06 -13.29
CA ILE A 3 -2.55 16.60 -13.24
C ILE A 3 -3.59 16.01 -12.29
N GLY A 4 -4.33 15.03 -12.76
CA GLY A 4 -5.24 14.20 -11.98
C GLY A 4 -4.58 12.87 -11.60
N ILE A 5 -4.71 12.45 -10.35
CA ILE A 5 -4.34 11.10 -9.90
C ILE A 5 -5.61 10.36 -9.52
N LEU A 6 -5.88 9.26 -10.20
CA LEU A 6 -7.00 8.37 -9.92
C LEU A 6 -6.48 7.10 -9.25
N THR A 7 -6.58 7.05 -7.93
CA THR A 7 -6.13 5.94 -7.10
C THR A 7 -6.97 5.83 -5.82
N VAL A 8 -6.78 4.77 -5.06
CA VAL A 8 -7.35 4.65 -3.71
C VAL A 8 -6.56 5.51 -2.74
N PHE A 9 -7.14 6.59 -2.25
CA PHE A 9 -6.48 7.50 -1.31
C PHE A 9 -7.31 7.75 -0.04
N ASP A 10 -8.61 7.47 -0.07
CA ASP A 10 -9.59 7.79 0.99
C ASP A 10 -10.07 6.55 1.78
N ALA A 11 -9.39 5.42 1.63
CA ALA A 11 -9.57 4.26 2.50
C ALA A 11 -8.82 4.43 3.83
N VAL A 12 -9.33 3.82 4.90
CA VAL A 12 -8.58 3.66 6.16
C VAL A 12 -7.61 2.51 6.00
N ASN A 13 -6.55 2.77 5.25
CA ASN A 13 -5.49 1.83 4.87
C ASN A 13 -4.19 2.60 4.70
N TYR A 14 -3.16 2.24 5.47
CA TYR A 14 -1.86 2.93 5.44
C TYR A 14 -1.21 2.89 4.06
N GLY A 15 -1.22 1.71 3.44
CA GLY A 15 -0.61 1.54 2.13
C GLY A 15 -1.28 2.39 1.06
N SER A 16 -2.61 2.32 0.96
CA SER A 16 -3.38 3.10 -0.02
C SER A 16 -3.18 4.61 0.17
N PHE A 17 -3.12 5.09 1.41
CA PHE A 17 -2.83 6.49 1.69
C PHE A 17 -1.39 6.87 1.30
N LEU A 18 -0.41 6.09 1.76
CA LEU A 18 1.00 6.43 1.60
C LEU A 18 1.45 6.36 0.14
N GLN A 19 1.01 5.36 -0.64
CA GLN A 19 1.32 5.30 -2.06
C GLN A 19 0.75 6.54 -2.80
N ALA A 20 -0.49 6.95 -2.49
CA ALA A 20 -1.10 8.14 -3.10
C ALA A 20 -0.38 9.42 -2.69
N TYR A 21 0.00 9.55 -1.42
CA TYR A 21 0.74 10.69 -0.91
C TYR A 21 2.13 10.79 -1.53
N CYS A 22 2.86 9.68 -1.63
CA CYS A 22 4.18 9.62 -2.23
C CYS A 22 4.14 9.97 -3.72
N LEU A 23 3.20 9.40 -4.50
CA LEU A 23 3.02 9.74 -5.91
C LEU A 23 2.74 11.24 -6.10
N GLN A 24 1.79 11.77 -5.32
CA GLN A 24 1.51 13.21 -5.32
C GLN A 24 2.76 14.04 -5.01
N SER A 25 3.55 13.62 -4.02
CA SER A 25 4.74 14.35 -3.58
C SER A 25 5.83 14.39 -4.64
N VAL A 26 6.06 13.28 -5.35
CA VAL A 26 6.99 13.22 -6.48
C VAL A 26 6.60 14.22 -7.57
N ILE A 27 5.32 14.21 -7.96
CA ILE A 27 4.82 15.09 -9.03
C ILE A 27 4.89 16.57 -8.61
N LYS A 28 4.59 16.87 -7.34
CA LYS A 28 4.64 18.23 -6.79
C LYS A 28 6.05 18.81 -6.64
N LYS A 29 7.12 18.00 -6.77
CA LYS A 29 8.50 18.57 -6.85
C LYS A 29 8.63 19.57 -7.99
N ASN A 30 7.85 19.42 -9.06
CA ASN A 30 7.71 20.44 -10.08
C ASN A 30 6.64 21.46 -9.65
N SER A 31 7.07 22.64 -9.22
CA SER A 31 6.20 23.71 -8.71
C SER A 31 5.20 24.27 -9.74
N SER A 32 5.40 24.04 -11.03
CA SER A 32 4.52 24.50 -12.10
C SER A 32 3.26 23.64 -12.29
N VAL A 33 3.12 22.54 -11.55
CA VAL A 33 1.98 21.62 -11.69
C VAL A 33 0.98 21.74 -10.58
N GLN A 34 -0.31 21.66 -10.93
CA GLN A 34 -1.42 21.51 -9.98
C GLN A 34 -1.84 20.05 -9.94
N VAL A 35 -1.69 19.41 -8.79
CA VAL A 35 -2.09 18.01 -8.59
C VAL A 35 -3.42 17.94 -7.87
N ARG A 36 -4.34 17.09 -8.36
CA ARG A 36 -5.64 16.78 -7.79
C ARG A 36 -5.81 15.26 -7.68
N MET A 37 -6.34 14.81 -6.56
CA MET A 37 -6.82 13.44 -6.45
C MET A 37 -8.20 13.34 -7.08
N ILE A 38 -8.39 12.46 -8.03
CA ILE A 38 -9.70 12.24 -8.65
C ILE A 38 -10.47 11.26 -7.79
N LYS A 39 -11.60 11.73 -7.22
CA LYS A 39 -12.48 10.85 -6.49
C LYS A 39 -13.51 10.24 -7.45
N ASP A 40 -13.45 8.92 -7.55
CA ASP A 40 -14.48 8.09 -8.16
C ASP A 40 -14.85 6.98 -7.16
N SER A 41 -16.03 7.07 -6.58
CA SER A 41 -16.52 6.12 -5.59
C SER A 41 -17.91 5.64 -5.93
N SER A 42 -18.17 4.37 -5.65
CA SER A 42 -19.52 3.79 -5.74
C SER A 42 -20.21 3.82 -4.39
N LEU A 43 -21.55 3.72 -4.38
CA LEU A 43 -22.31 3.58 -3.14
C LEU A 43 -21.88 2.37 -2.31
N VAL A 44 -21.48 1.29 -2.96
CA VAL A 44 -20.96 0.08 -2.30
C VAL A 44 -19.67 0.38 -1.56
N TYR A 45 -18.74 1.07 -2.22
CA TYR A 45 -17.46 1.47 -1.62
C TYR A 45 -17.66 2.43 -0.44
N GLU A 46 -18.49 3.46 -0.60
CA GLU A 46 -18.78 4.42 0.47
C GLU A 46 -19.45 3.74 1.68
N LYS A 47 -20.41 2.84 1.43
CA LYS A 47 -21.02 2.04 2.49
C LYS A 47 -19.99 1.21 3.23
N TRP A 48 -19.15 0.47 2.49
CA TRP A 48 -18.07 -0.33 3.09
C TRP A 48 -17.10 0.54 3.91
N ARG A 49 -16.69 1.69 3.39
CA ARG A 49 -15.78 2.61 4.06
C ARG A 49 -16.33 3.09 5.40
N ILE A 50 -17.63 3.39 5.47
CA ILE A 50 -18.31 3.79 6.71
C ILE A 50 -18.45 2.60 7.66
N THR A 51 -18.98 1.47 7.16
CA THR A 51 -19.27 0.30 8.01
C THR A 51 -18.00 -0.35 8.57
N SER A 52 -16.89 -0.27 7.85
CA SER A 52 -15.59 -0.77 8.35
C SER A 52 -15.11 -0.08 9.64
N LEU A 53 -15.60 1.13 9.89
CA LEU A 53 -15.30 1.92 11.09
C LEU A 53 -16.25 1.63 12.27
N ILE A 54 -17.34 0.91 12.04
CA ILE A 54 -18.32 0.58 13.07
C ILE A 54 -17.87 -0.68 13.83
N SER A 55 -18.09 -0.69 15.14
CA SER A 55 -17.88 -1.87 15.99
C SER A 55 -18.88 -1.87 17.16
N TYR A 56 -19.44 -3.02 17.46
CA TYR A 56 -20.30 -3.22 18.66
C TYR A 56 -19.48 -3.36 19.96
N ASN A 57 -18.20 -3.69 19.87
CA ASN A 57 -17.31 -3.74 21.04
C ASN A 57 -16.87 -2.30 21.37
N PRO A 58 -17.14 -1.77 22.58
CA PRO A 58 -16.83 -0.38 22.95
C PRO A 58 -15.34 -0.02 22.81
N ARG A 59 -14.44 -0.92 23.22
CA ARG A 59 -12.98 -0.69 23.12
C ARG A 59 -12.56 -0.58 21.64
N LYS A 60 -13.05 -1.49 20.78
CA LYS A 60 -12.79 -1.45 19.34
C LYS A 60 -13.44 -0.23 18.69
N ALA A 61 -14.63 0.21 19.15
CA ALA A 61 -15.28 1.40 18.65
C ALA A 61 -14.47 2.67 18.93
N ILE A 62 -13.96 2.82 20.17
CA ILE A 62 -13.08 3.94 20.56
C ILE A 62 -11.79 3.91 19.71
N PHE A 63 -11.18 2.75 19.55
CA PHE A 63 -9.98 2.59 18.73
C PHE A 63 -10.24 3.03 17.28
N LYS A 64 -11.29 2.51 16.64
CA LYS A 64 -11.67 2.83 15.27
C LYS A 64 -12.05 4.31 15.09
N SER A 65 -12.68 4.93 16.07
CA SER A 65 -12.99 6.38 16.03
C SER A 65 -11.71 7.23 16.04
N LYS A 66 -10.74 6.92 16.91
CA LYS A 66 -9.43 7.59 16.93
C LYS A 66 -8.69 7.41 15.61
N LEU A 67 -8.68 6.19 15.07
CA LEU A 67 -8.08 5.88 13.77
C LEU A 67 -8.73 6.71 12.66
N ALA A 68 -10.07 6.75 12.60
CA ALA A 68 -10.82 7.54 11.62
C ALA A 68 -10.49 9.03 11.69
N VAL A 69 -10.43 9.60 12.90
CA VAL A 69 -10.06 11.02 13.12
C VAL A 69 -8.63 11.27 12.60
N GLY A 70 -7.69 10.36 12.84
CA GLY A 70 -6.33 10.45 12.33
C GLY A 70 -6.29 10.49 10.79
N TYR A 71 -7.06 9.62 10.14
CA TYR A 71 -7.17 9.61 8.67
C TYR A 71 -7.87 10.85 8.11
N LEU A 72 -8.96 11.32 8.73
CA LEU A 72 -9.64 12.54 8.32
C LEU A 72 -8.71 13.75 8.32
N LYS A 73 -7.81 13.85 9.32
CA LYS A 73 -6.78 14.89 9.36
C LYS A 73 -5.75 14.70 8.23
N SER A 74 -5.35 13.48 7.97
CA SER A 74 -4.35 13.15 6.95
C SER A 74 -4.88 13.39 5.52
N TRP A 75 -6.15 13.10 5.24
CA TRP A 75 -6.77 13.36 3.92
C TRP A 75 -6.81 14.84 3.52
N LYS A 76 -6.68 15.78 4.46
CA LYS A 76 -6.54 17.22 4.16
C LYS A 76 -5.29 17.56 3.33
N ASN A 77 -4.32 16.65 3.25
CA ASN A 77 -3.16 16.78 2.36
C ASN A 77 -3.52 16.64 0.87
N PHE A 78 -4.69 16.12 0.56
CA PHE A 78 -5.16 15.94 -0.80
C PHE A 78 -6.14 17.03 -1.21
N LYS A 79 -5.91 17.62 -2.38
CA LYS A 79 -6.89 18.44 -3.06
C LYS A 79 -7.70 17.53 -3.98
N VAL A 80 -8.99 17.38 -3.71
CA VAL A 80 -9.86 16.43 -4.40
C VAL A 80 -10.59 17.10 -5.55
N SER A 81 -10.83 16.32 -6.60
CA SER A 81 -11.57 16.68 -7.80
C SER A 81 -12.49 15.53 -8.23
N SER A 82 -13.36 15.77 -9.19
CA SER A 82 -14.25 14.74 -9.76
C SER A 82 -13.73 14.24 -11.11
N THR A 83 -14.23 13.09 -11.55
CA THR A 83 -13.99 12.53 -12.91
C THR A 83 -14.50 13.44 -14.03
N ARG A 84 -15.42 14.38 -13.74
CA ARG A 84 -15.99 15.31 -14.73
C ARG A 84 -15.07 16.47 -15.09
N GLU A 85 -14.07 16.74 -14.25
CA GLU A 85 -13.13 17.84 -14.45
C GLU A 85 -12.11 17.47 -15.56
N GLN A 86 -11.64 18.49 -16.29
CA GLN A 86 -10.67 18.31 -17.36
C GLN A 86 -9.24 18.47 -16.82
N PHE A 87 -8.35 17.60 -17.30
CA PHE A 87 -6.93 17.54 -16.93
C PHE A 87 -6.03 17.59 -18.17
N ASP A 88 -4.81 18.06 -18.00
CA ASP A 88 -3.77 17.94 -19.01
C ASP A 88 -3.20 16.51 -19.04
N LEU A 89 -3.08 15.88 -17.87
CA LEU A 89 -2.65 14.50 -17.69
C LEU A 89 -3.47 13.85 -16.60
N VAL A 90 -3.89 12.60 -16.80
CA VAL A 90 -4.40 11.75 -15.71
C VAL A 90 -3.50 10.55 -15.55
N ILE A 91 -3.15 10.25 -14.32
CA ILE A 91 -2.39 9.07 -13.90
C ILE A 91 -3.34 8.15 -13.14
N VAL A 92 -3.55 6.95 -13.66
CA VAL A 92 -4.30 5.88 -12.98
C VAL A 92 -3.32 5.00 -12.22
N GLY A 93 -3.58 4.81 -10.94
CA GLY A 93 -2.70 4.02 -10.06
C GLY A 93 -1.89 4.91 -9.10
N SER A 94 -1.05 4.36 -8.29
CA SER A 94 -0.77 2.93 -8.13
C SER A 94 -1.91 2.21 -7.38
N ASP A 95 -1.58 1.15 -6.59
CA ASP A 95 -2.52 0.29 -5.86
C ASP A 95 -3.31 -0.69 -6.76
N GLU A 96 -4.19 -1.49 -6.16
CA GLU A 96 -4.97 -2.55 -6.82
C GLU A 96 -6.15 -1.99 -7.63
N MET A 97 -5.88 -0.96 -8.46
CA MET A 97 -6.91 -0.30 -9.25
C MET A 97 -7.52 -1.19 -10.35
N TRP A 98 -6.74 -2.15 -10.85
CA TRP A 98 -7.14 -3.03 -11.94
C TRP A 98 -7.55 -4.44 -11.49
N GLU A 99 -7.78 -4.64 -10.18
CA GLU A 99 -8.30 -5.89 -9.64
C GLU A 99 -9.81 -6.03 -9.90
N VAL A 100 -10.17 -6.95 -10.79
CA VAL A 100 -11.57 -7.18 -11.20
C VAL A 100 -12.35 -8.04 -10.21
N ASN A 101 -11.65 -8.81 -9.37
CA ASN A 101 -12.27 -9.70 -8.37
C ASN A 101 -12.49 -9.02 -7.01
N ASN A 102 -12.16 -7.72 -6.89
CA ASN A 102 -12.37 -6.99 -5.64
C ASN A 102 -13.85 -6.69 -5.40
N ILE A 103 -14.45 -7.43 -4.46
CA ILE A 103 -15.88 -7.32 -4.15
C ILE A 103 -16.28 -5.97 -3.54
N THR A 104 -15.33 -5.27 -2.91
CA THR A 104 -15.54 -3.98 -2.24
C THR A 104 -15.40 -2.82 -3.22
N MET A 105 -14.31 -2.80 -3.94
CA MET A 105 -14.01 -1.73 -4.90
C MET A 105 -14.86 -1.87 -6.17
N LYS A 106 -15.11 -3.07 -6.61
CA LYS A 106 -15.72 -3.46 -7.89
C LYS A 106 -15.09 -2.75 -9.09
N PRO A 107 -14.95 -3.38 -10.23
CA PRO A 107 -14.44 -2.75 -11.43
C PRO A 107 -15.31 -1.56 -11.84
N ARG A 108 -14.68 -0.40 -12.05
CA ARG A 108 -15.38 0.82 -12.51
C ARG A 108 -14.73 1.30 -13.81
N PRO A 109 -15.52 1.70 -14.82
CA PRO A 109 -14.99 2.09 -16.12
C PRO A 109 -13.88 3.15 -16.07
N SER A 110 -13.98 4.10 -15.13
CA SER A 110 -12.97 5.15 -14.93
C SER A 110 -11.58 4.64 -14.60
N PHE A 111 -11.46 3.47 -13.92
CA PHE A 111 -10.17 2.86 -13.58
C PHE A 111 -9.41 2.42 -14.83
N TRP A 112 -10.12 2.17 -15.92
CA TRP A 112 -9.56 1.91 -17.24
C TRP A 112 -9.72 3.10 -18.18
N GLY A 113 -9.84 4.32 -17.64
CA GLY A 113 -9.84 5.56 -18.40
C GLY A 113 -11.17 5.98 -19.02
N ASN A 114 -12.21 5.12 -18.99
CA ASN A 114 -13.49 5.47 -19.58
C ASN A 114 -14.17 6.63 -18.83
N GLY A 115 -14.60 7.64 -19.60
CA GLY A 115 -15.26 8.82 -19.03
C GLY A 115 -14.32 9.82 -18.37
N ILE A 116 -13.02 9.59 -18.36
CA ILE A 116 -12.00 10.53 -17.88
C ILE A 116 -11.73 11.58 -18.96
N LYS A 117 -11.76 12.85 -18.56
CA LYS A 117 -11.46 13.98 -19.45
C LYS A 117 -10.00 14.41 -19.28
N ALA A 118 -9.10 13.89 -20.11
CA ALA A 118 -7.68 14.20 -20.09
C ALA A 118 -7.14 14.35 -21.51
N LYS A 119 -6.12 15.23 -21.70
CA LYS A 119 -5.36 15.28 -22.94
C LYS A 119 -4.45 14.08 -23.08
N ARG A 120 -3.90 13.60 -21.97
CA ARG A 120 -3.06 12.40 -21.87
C ARG A 120 -3.51 11.54 -20.71
N LEU A 121 -3.44 10.24 -20.90
CA LEU A 121 -3.82 9.24 -19.90
C LEU A 121 -2.71 8.18 -19.80
N VAL A 122 -2.22 7.97 -18.60
CA VAL A 122 -1.20 6.95 -18.31
C VAL A 122 -1.56 6.15 -17.06
N SER A 123 -1.05 4.93 -16.95
CA SER A 123 -1.03 4.25 -15.67
C SER A 123 0.34 4.36 -15.02
N TYR A 124 0.38 4.35 -13.69
CA TYR A 124 1.62 4.29 -12.92
C TYR A 124 1.56 3.20 -11.86
N ALA A 125 2.42 2.18 -12.00
CA ALA A 125 2.59 1.10 -11.03
C ALA A 125 1.25 0.48 -10.57
N VAL A 126 0.28 0.36 -11.49
CA VAL A 126 -1.04 -0.21 -11.22
C VAL A 126 -0.92 -1.72 -10.96
N SER A 127 -1.81 -2.25 -10.13
CA SER A 127 -1.86 -3.67 -9.78
C SER A 127 -3.26 -4.24 -10.02
N SER A 128 -3.30 -5.50 -10.48
CA SER A 128 -4.51 -6.32 -10.59
C SER A 128 -4.56 -7.47 -9.60
N ASN A 129 -3.54 -7.59 -8.73
CA ASN A 129 -3.43 -8.61 -7.69
C ASN A 129 -3.62 -10.04 -8.24
N THR A 130 -4.85 -10.55 -8.29
CA THR A 130 -5.18 -11.94 -8.67
C THR A 130 -5.91 -12.08 -9.99
N ALA A 131 -6.26 -10.99 -10.66
CA ALA A 131 -7.00 -11.01 -11.92
C ALA A 131 -6.24 -11.78 -13.02
N LYS A 132 -6.98 -12.57 -13.80
CA LYS A 132 -6.47 -13.30 -14.96
C LYS A 132 -7.04 -12.70 -16.24
N THR A 133 -6.32 -12.85 -17.35
CA THR A 133 -6.73 -12.31 -18.66
C THR A 133 -8.17 -12.70 -19.04
N GLU A 134 -8.56 -13.96 -18.80
CA GLU A 134 -9.89 -14.46 -19.17
C GLU A 134 -11.01 -13.75 -18.37
N GLU A 135 -10.70 -13.27 -17.17
CA GLU A 135 -11.64 -12.54 -16.34
C GLU A 135 -11.88 -11.12 -16.82
N LEU A 136 -10.85 -10.52 -17.46
CA LEU A 136 -10.93 -9.16 -18.02
C LEU A 136 -11.92 -9.07 -19.19
N TYR A 137 -12.04 -10.13 -19.98
CA TYR A 137 -13.03 -10.19 -21.08
C TYR A 137 -14.48 -10.12 -20.62
N LYS A 138 -14.78 -10.40 -19.35
CA LYS A 138 -16.12 -10.22 -18.78
C LYS A 138 -16.54 -8.74 -18.71
N TYR A 139 -15.60 -7.81 -18.89
CA TYR A 139 -15.80 -6.38 -18.76
C TYR A 139 -15.40 -5.65 -20.05
N PRO A 140 -16.29 -5.52 -21.06
CA PRO A 140 -15.96 -4.90 -22.35
C PRO A 140 -15.35 -3.49 -22.25
N PHE A 141 -15.71 -2.73 -21.21
CA PHE A 141 -15.15 -1.40 -20.95
C PHE A 141 -13.64 -1.43 -20.65
N ILE A 142 -13.07 -2.56 -20.19
CA ILE A 142 -11.63 -2.68 -19.96
C ILE A 142 -10.90 -2.56 -21.30
N LEU A 143 -11.26 -3.40 -22.27
CA LEU A 143 -10.63 -3.39 -23.60
C LEU A 143 -10.82 -2.06 -24.31
N GLN A 144 -11.98 -1.43 -24.15
CA GLN A 144 -12.26 -0.12 -24.71
C GLN A 144 -11.38 0.96 -24.07
N GLY A 145 -11.32 0.96 -22.75
CA GLY A 145 -10.62 2.00 -21.99
C GLY A 145 -9.11 1.94 -22.15
N LEU A 146 -8.52 0.73 -22.17
CA LEU A 146 -7.07 0.53 -22.36
C LEU A 146 -6.53 1.15 -23.65
N LYS A 147 -7.34 1.25 -24.71
CA LYS A 147 -6.96 1.92 -25.97
C LYS A 147 -6.69 3.41 -25.81
N GLY A 148 -7.21 4.03 -24.74
CA GLY A 148 -7.02 5.45 -24.45
C GLY A 148 -5.76 5.77 -23.65
N PHE A 149 -4.98 4.76 -23.22
CA PHE A 149 -3.76 5.00 -22.48
C PHE A 149 -2.58 5.27 -23.41
N ASP A 150 -1.90 6.39 -23.19
CA ASP A 150 -0.65 6.73 -23.92
C ASP A 150 0.51 5.82 -23.50
N LYS A 151 0.56 5.43 -22.22
CA LYS A 151 1.54 4.50 -21.66
C LYS A 151 0.94 3.75 -20.49
N VAL A 152 1.31 2.48 -20.38
CA VAL A 152 0.89 1.60 -19.28
C VAL A 152 2.11 1.16 -18.50
N SER A 153 2.06 1.34 -17.18
CA SER A 153 3.04 0.74 -16.28
C SER A 153 2.38 0.00 -15.13
N VAL A 154 3.00 -1.09 -14.72
CA VAL A 154 2.54 -2.02 -13.69
C VAL A 154 3.61 -2.18 -12.62
N ARG A 155 3.24 -2.64 -11.41
CA ARG A 155 4.22 -2.84 -10.33
C ARG A 155 4.56 -4.30 -10.06
N ASP A 156 3.79 -5.24 -10.59
CA ASP A 156 3.94 -6.67 -10.27
C ASP A 156 3.75 -7.56 -11.50
N GLN A 157 4.35 -8.74 -11.42
CA GLN A 157 4.38 -9.72 -12.49
C GLN A 157 2.99 -10.26 -12.83
N SER A 158 2.13 -10.48 -11.82
CA SER A 158 0.77 -10.98 -12.04
C SER A 158 -0.07 -10.01 -12.87
N THR A 159 0.08 -8.71 -12.63
CA THR A 159 -0.57 -7.66 -13.45
C THR A 159 0.00 -7.62 -14.86
N TYR A 160 1.32 -7.73 -15.01
CA TYR A 160 1.95 -7.83 -16.32
C TYR A 160 1.39 -9.00 -17.13
N GLU A 161 1.37 -10.20 -16.56
CA GLU A 161 0.88 -11.42 -17.21
C GLU A 161 -0.61 -11.32 -17.60
N ALA A 162 -1.44 -10.74 -16.71
CA ALA A 162 -2.86 -10.59 -16.97
C ALA A 162 -3.18 -9.59 -18.09
N TYR A 163 -2.44 -8.48 -18.16
CA TYR A 163 -2.77 -7.37 -19.06
C TYR A 163 -1.96 -7.35 -20.34
N ARG A 164 -0.74 -7.89 -20.37
CA ARG A 164 0.12 -7.93 -21.56
C ARG A 164 -0.60 -8.46 -22.81
N PRO A 165 -1.40 -9.55 -22.75
CA PRO A 165 -2.08 -10.09 -23.93
C PRO A 165 -3.13 -9.16 -24.57
N ILE A 166 -3.64 -8.19 -23.82
CA ILE A 166 -4.73 -7.28 -24.26
C ILE A 166 -4.25 -5.83 -24.49
N LEU A 167 -2.97 -5.54 -24.22
CA LEU A 167 -2.37 -4.24 -24.46
C LEU A 167 -1.73 -4.19 -25.85
N CYS A 168 -1.79 -3.02 -26.51
CA CYS A 168 -1.13 -2.78 -27.80
C CYS A 168 0.39 -2.65 -27.65
N GLU A 169 0.86 -2.14 -26.54
CA GLU A 169 2.29 -1.95 -26.23
C GLU A 169 2.67 -2.72 -24.97
N GLU A 170 3.95 -3.04 -24.87
CA GLU A 170 4.54 -3.69 -23.69
C GLU A 170 4.39 -2.80 -22.45
N PRO A 171 3.78 -3.28 -21.36
CA PRO A 171 3.72 -2.50 -20.14
C PRO A 171 5.09 -2.42 -19.47
N THR A 172 5.42 -1.26 -18.90
CA THR A 172 6.69 -1.03 -18.19
C THR A 172 6.53 -1.38 -16.73
N PHE A 173 7.54 -2.02 -16.12
CA PHE A 173 7.58 -2.19 -14.67
C PHE A 173 8.01 -0.91 -13.97
N CYS A 174 7.27 -0.51 -12.93
CA CYS A 174 7.57 0.65 -12.10
C CYS A 174 7.54 0.29 -10.62
N LEU A 175 8.37 0.96 -9.84
CA LEU A 175 8.37 0.84 -8.39
C LEU A 175 7.08 1.37 -7.77
N ASP A 176 6.67 0.79 -6.65
CA ASP A 176 5.63 1.39 -5.81
C ASP A 176 6.04 2.82 -5.43
N PRO A 177 5.12 3.81 -5.48
CA PRO A 177 5.45 5.20 -5.16
C PRO A 177 6.12 5.42 -3.81
N THR A 178 5.90 4.55 -2.83
CA THR A 178 6.54 4.64 -1.51
C THR A 178 8.05 4.43 -1.56
N LEU A 179 8.55 3.80 -2.62
CA LEU A 179 9.99 3.65 -2.87
C LEU A 179 10.61 4.86 -3.62
N LEU A 180 9.80 5.81 -4.10
CA LEU A 180 10.28 6.98 -4.86
C LEU A 180 10.65 8.18 -3.98
N VAL A 181 10.30 8.16 -2.72
CA VAL A 181 10.50 9.27 -1.79
C VAL A 181 11.33 8.82 -0.58
N ASP A 182 11.96 9.78 0.05
CA ASP A 182 12.58 9.57 1.35
C ASP A 182 11.50 9.60 2.44
N LEU A 183 11.10 8.44 2.91
CA LEU A 183 10.05 8.30 3.92
C LEU A 183 10.45 8.87 5.28
N TYR A 184 11.75 8.97 5.58
CA TYR A 184 12.24 9.60 6.80
C TYR A 184 11.84 11.07 6.89
N GLN A 185 11.71 11.77 5.77
CA GLN A 185 11.30 13.18 5.75
C GLN A 185 9.81 13.40 6.01
N ILE A 186 8.98 12.39 5.79
CA ILE A 186 7.53 12.49 5.95
C ILE A 186 7.01 11.77 7.21
N SER A 187 7.85 10.98 7.86
CA SER A 187 7.50 10.30 9.09
C SER A 187 7.36 11.30 10.26
N LYS A 188 6.45 11.01 11.20
CA LYS A 188 6.32 11.80 12.43
C LYS A 188 7.48 11.47 13.37
N LYS A 189 8.32 12.47 13.70
CA LYS A 189 9.57 12.27 14.46
C LYS A 189 9.40 12.07 15.95
N ASN A 190 8.41 12.68 16.59
CA ASN A 190 8.23 12.63 18.05
C ASN A 190 7.31 11.45 18.41
N ILE A 191 7.82 10.24 18.27
CA ILE A 191 7.16 9.00 18.68
C ILE A 191 7.79 8.56 20.02
N ASN A 192 6.97 8.58 21.10
CA ASN A 192 7.41 8.23 22.47
C ASN A 192 7.31 6.72 22.71
N TYR A 193 7.83 5.92 21.78
CA TYR A 193 7.90 4.47 21.89
C TYR A 193 9.31 3.99 21.58
N SER A 194 9.80 3.07 22.38
CA SER A 194 11.10 2.41 22.23
C SER A 194 11.00 0.96 22.73
N ASN A 195 11.95 0.15 22.34
CA ASN A 195 12.07 -1.26 22.76
C ASN A 195 10.83 -2.09 22.41
N TYR A 196 10.47 -2.15 21.11
CA TYR A 196 9.29 -2.87 20.64
C TYR A 196 9.46 -3.55 19.29
N ILE A 197 8.67 -4.60 19.10
CA ILE A 197 8.40 -5.24 17.83
C ILE A 197 7.11 -4.65 17.28
N LEU A 198 7.16 -4.10 16.07
CA LEU A 198 5.99 -3.57 15.38
C LEU A 198 5.33 -4.64 14.53
N CYS A 199 4.05 -4.89 14.76
CA CYS A 199 3.23 -5.77 13.93
C CYS A 199 2.24 -4.96 13.09
N TYR A 200 2.31 -5.13 11.77
CA TYR A 200 1.32 -4.58 10.84
C TYR A 200 0.68 -5.70 10.05
N THR A 201 -0.54 -6.04 10.42
CA THR A 201 -1.28 -7.19 9.87
C THR A 201 -2.78 -6.92 9.88
N TYR A 202 -3.50 -7.58 8.98
CA TYR A 202 -4.97 -7.70 9.08
C TYR A 202 -5.39 -8.94 9.86
N THR A 203 -4.63 -10.04 9.74
CA THR A 203 -4.87 -11.27 10.51
C THR A 203 -3.66 -12.20 10.38
N PHE A 204 -2.83 -12.28 11.43
CA PHE A 204 -1.80 -13.31 11.49
C PHE A 204 -2.43 -14.68 11.76
N LYS A 205 -1.80 -15.72 11.23
CA LYS A 205 -2.10 -17.08 11.62
C LYS A 205 -1.64 -17.33 13.06
N PRO A 206 -2.27 -18.28 13.79
CA PRO A 206 -1.92 -18.60 15.16
C PRO A 206 -0.42 -18.88 15.38
N GLU A 207 0.21 -19.61 14.47
CA GLU A 207 1.63 -19.92 14.52
C GLU A 207 2.51 -18.67 14.42
N THR A 208 2.13 -17.69 13.60
CA THR A 208 2.84 -16.41 13.49
C THR A 208 2.69 -15.58 14.78
N ILE A 209 1.49 -15.57 15.38
CA ILE A 209 1.24 -14.87 16.64
C ILE A 209 2.11 -15.49 17.76
N GLN A 210 2.19 -16.82 17.81
CA GLN A 210 2.99 -17.53 18.81
C GLN A 210 4.49 -17.20 18.63
N ALA A 211 5.00 -17.26 17.41
CA ALA A 211 6.38 -16.91 17.09
C ALA A 211 6.75 -15.47 17.48
N VAL A 212 5.83 -14.52 17.27
CA VAL A 212 6.03 -13.11 17.67
C VAL A 212 6.08 -12.99 19.20
N LYS A 213 5.21 -13.70 19.93
CA LYS A 213 5.22 -13.70 21.40
C LYS A 213 6.50 -14.28 21.98
N GLU A 214 6.98 -15.38 21.42
CA GLU A 214 8.23 -16.01 21.83
C GLU A 214 9.43 -15.09 21.57
N LEU A 215 9.49 -14.45 20.40
CA LEU A 215 10.52 -13.46 20.08
C LEU A 215 10.48 -12.28 21.07
N ALA A 216 9.29 -11.75 21.36
CA ALA A 216 9.13 -10.63 22.27
C ALA A 216 9.58 -10.97 23.70
N ALA A 217 9.22 -12.16 24.19
CA ALA A 217 9.63 -12.65 25.51
C ALA A 217 11.15 -12.86 25.60
N GLU A 218 11.77 -13.44 24.57
CA GLU A 218 13.23 -13.69 24.54
C GLU A 218 14.03 -12.38 24.52
N LEU A 219 13.51 -11.34 23.84
CA LEU A 219 14.20 -10.07 23.67
C LEU A 219 13.79 -9.00 24.71
N ASP A 220 12.89 -9.32 25.63
CA ASP A 220 12.28 -8.37 26.57
C ASP A 220 11.72 -7.13 25.86
N LYS A 221 10.93 -7.35 24.80
CA LYS A 221 10.33 -6.29 23.96
C LYS A 221 8.82 -6.33 24.02
N LYS A 222 8.21 -5.15 23.91
CA LYS A 222 6.75 -5.02 23.75
C LYS A 222 6.33 -5.37 22.32
N ILE A 223 5.15 -5.94 22.20
CA ILE A 223 4.47 -6.13 20.92
C ILE A 223 3.50 -4.98 20.70
N ILE A 224 3.76 -4.15 19.69
CA ILE A 224 2.88 -3.05 19.29
C ILE A 224 2.22 -3.41 17.95
N VAL A 225 0.88 -3.34 17.91
CA VAL A 225 0.10 -3.49 16.67
C VAL A 225 -0.46 -2.15 16.24
N VAL A 226 -0.43 -1.86 14.94
CA VAL A 226 -0.97 -0.63 14.38
C VAL A 226 -2.18 -0.88 13.47
N GLY A 227 -3.14 0.03 13.51
CA GLY A 227 -4.31 0.02 12.62
C GLY A 227 -5.38 -1.03 12.95
N GLN A 228 -5.08 -1.97 13.82
CA GLN A 228 -5.99 -2.99 14.34
C GLN A 228 -5.89 -3.07 15.86
N ASN A 229 -6.95 -3.55 16.50
CA ASN A 229 -6.97 -3.76 17.96
C ASN A 229 -7.08 -5.25 18.25
N PHE A 230 -5.92 -5.89 18.41
CA PHE A 230 -5.80 -7.31 18.77
C PHE A 230 -5.45 -7.48 20.24
N GLU A 231 -6.13 -8.40 20.92
CA GLU A 231 -5.94 -8.69 22.35
C GLU A 231 -4.64 -9.44 22.64
N TRP A 232 -4.00 -10.02 21.62
CA TRP A 232 -2.73 -10.75 21.78
C TRP A 232 -1.49 -9.84 21.83
N ALA A 233 -1.63 -8.55 21.50
CA ALA A 233 -0.56 -7.56 21.55
C ALA A 233 -0.58 -6.81 22.89
N ASP A 234 0.60 -6.34 23.32
CA ASP A 234 0.71 -5.53 24.55
C ASP A 234 0.06 -4.16 24.36
N GLU A 235 0.18 -3.61 23.17
CA GLU A 235 -0.43 -2.32 22.83
C GLU A 235 -0.94 -2.27 21.40
N ALA A 236 -2.11 -1.64 21.20
CA ALA A 236 -2.70 -1.39 19.91
C ALA A 236 -2.83 0.13 19.67
N ILE A 237 -2.18 0.64 18.62
CA ILE A 237 -2.09 2.08 18.33
C ILE A 237 -2.96 2.44 17.14
N PRO A 238 -3.98 3.33 17.30
CA PRO A 238 -4.78 3.87 16.19
C PRO A 238 -4.03 5.04 15.51
N ALA A 239 -2.82 4.76 15.02
CA ALA A 239 -1.94 5.74 14.41
C ALA A 239 -2.54 6.32 13.11
N ASN A 240 -2.30 7.59 12.82
CA ASN A 240 -2.48 8.12 11.48
C ASN A 240 -1.32 7.67 10.57
N PRO A 241 -1.41 7.85 9.22
CA PRO A 241 -0.38 7.34 8.32
C PRO A 241 1.05 7.87 8.59
N PHE A 242 1.21 9.09 9.04
CA PHE A 242 2.53 9.67 9.35
C PHE A 242 3.08 9.18 10.70
N GLU A 243 2.18 8.96 11.67
CA GLU A 243 2.50 8.31 12.94
C GLU A 243 2.89 6.85 12.73
N PHE A 244 2.21 6.15 11.83
CA PHE A 244 2.58 4.79 11.45
C PHE A 244 4.00 4.71 10.89
N LEU A 245 4.39 5.64 9.99
CA LEU A 245 5.77 5.70 9.50
C LEU A 245 6.76 5.95 10.64
N GLY A 246 6.43 6.84 11.59
CA GLY A 246 7.28 7.08 12.74
C GLY A 246 7.40 5.87 13.66
N LEU A 247 6.31 5.13 13.88
CA LEU A 247 6.36 3.86 14.61
C LEU A 247 7.19 2.81 13.86
N LEU A 248 7.07 2.75 12.53
CA LEU A 248 7.86 1.84 11.72
C LEU A 248 9.36 2.21 11.75
N GLU A 249 9.68 3.51 11.66
CA GLU A 249 11.05 4.03 11.74
C GLU A 249 11.74 3.68 13.07
N ASN A 250 11.01 3.75 14.19
CA ASN A 250 11.57 3.54 15.53
C ASN A 250 11.46 2.09 16.04
N ALA A 251 10.78 1.19 15.32
CA ALA A 251 10.69 -0.22 15.71
C ALA A 251 12.06 -0.90 15.67
N ASP A 252 12.36 -1.75 16.63
CA ASP A 252 13.56 -2.60 16.62
C ASP A 252 13.43 -3.71 15.57
N PHE A 253 12.23 -4.24 15.40
CA PHE A 253 11.93 -5.28 14.44
C PHE A 253 10.50 -5.15 13.92
N VAL A 254 10.25 -5.56 12.69
CA VAL A 254 8.93 -5.50 12.08
C VAL A 254 8.47 -6.90 11.68
N VAL A 255 7.22 -7.21 12.01
CA VAL A 255 6.55 -8.44 11.54
C VAL A 255 5.30 -8.04 10.78
N THR A 256 5.16 -8.50 9.55
CA THR A 256 4.01 -8.17 8.70
C THR A 256 3.59 -9.33 7.81
N ASP A 257 2.36 -9.31 7.31
CA ASP A 257 1.83 -10.19 6.25
C ASP A 257 1.28 -9.35 5.08
N THR A 258 1.56 -8.06 5.10
CA THR A 258 0.98 -7.11 4.14
C THR A 258 2.02 -6.65 3.11
N PHE A 259 1.57 -6.39 1.88
CA PHE A 259 2.42 -5.84 0.83
C PHE A 259 3.09 -4.52 1.27
N HIS A 260 2.29 -3.55 1.73
CA HIS A 260 2.85 -2.25 2.13
C HIS A 260 3.65 -2.30 3.43
N GLY A 261 3.35 -3.23 4.35
CA GLY A 261 4.22 -3.46 5.50
C GLY A 261 5.61 -3.88 5.08
N THR A 262 5.70 -4.78 4.11
CA THR A 262 6.96 -5.25 3.54
C THR A 262 7.69 -4.14 2.78
N VAL A 263 7.01 -3.45 1.85
CA VAL A 263 7.61 -2.38 1.03
C VAL A 263 8.10 -1.21 1.89
N LEU A 264 7.32 -0.80 2.90
CA LEU A 264 7.69 0.28 3.80
C LEU A 264 8.85 -0.11 4.72
N SER A 265 8.94 -1.37 5.15
CA SER A 265 10.09 -1.89 5.89
C SER A 265 11.36 -1.84 5.04
N ILE A 266 11.27 -2.20 3.76
CA ILE A 266 12.37 -2.07 2.79
C ILE A 266 12.76 -0.59 2.63
N ALA A 267 11.80 0.29 2.39
CA ALA A 267 12.03 1.73 2.16
C ALA A 267 12.66 2.45 3.36
N LEU A 268 12.41 1.97 4.58
CA LEU A 268 12.96 2.50 5.83
C LEU A 268 14.14 1.67 6.37
N ASN A 269 14.71 0.77 5.57
CA ASN A 269 15.85 -0.07 5.95
C ASN A 269 15.64 -0.80 7.30
N LYS A 270 14.43 -1.34 7.55
CA LYS A 270 14.10 -1.98 8.82
C LYS A 270 14.48 -3.45 8.82
N GLN A 271 14.94 -3.93 9.97
CA GLN A 271 15.00 -5.37 10.21
C GLN A 271 13.56 -5.90 10.29
N PHE A 272 13.22 -6.85 9.42
CA PHE A 272 11.86 -7.35 9.34
C PHE A 272 11.78 -8.82 8.93
N VAL A 273 10.62 -9.39 9.15
CA VAL A 273 10.15 -10.62 8.50
C VAL A 273 8.74 -10.43 7.97
N THR A 274 8.41 -11.20 6.95
CA THR A 274 7.06 -11.18 6.38
C THR A 274 6.50 -12.60 6.25
N ALA A 275 5.21 -12.75 6.62
CA ALA A 275 4.46 -13.95 6.33
C ALA A 275 3.81 -13.81 4.95
N ALA A 276 4.53 -14.23 3.91
CA ALA A 276 4.13 -14.03 2.51
C ALA A 276 3.03 -15.01 2.07
N TYR A 277 1.84 -14.91 2.67
CA TYR A 277 0.68 -15.74 2.29
C TYR A 277 0.08 -15.36 0.93
N LYS A 278 0.35 -14.13 0.45
CA LYS A 278 -0.13 -13.61 -0.82
C LYS A 278 1.01 -13.49 -1.80
N GLU A 279 0.76 -13.85 -3.06
CA GLU A 279 1.78 -13.84 -4.11
C GLU A 279 2.50 -12.49 -4.24
N LYS A 280 1.77 -11.37 -4.18
CA LYS A 280 2.37 -10.03 -4.27
C LYS A 280 3.38 -9.73 -3.15
N VAL A 281 3.21 -10.32 -1.95
CA VAL A 281 4.18 -10.17 -0.85
C VAL A 281 5.41 -11.03 -1.13
N PHE A 282 5.20 -12.24 -1.65
CA PHE A 282 6.31 -13.11 -2.07
C PHE A 282 7.12 -12.45 -3.18
N ARG A 283 6.47 -11.90 -4.21
CA ARG A 283 7.15 -11.27 -5.35
C ARG A 283 7.98 -10.04 -4.96
N ILE A 284 7.53 -9.24 -4.01
CA ILE A 284 8.32 -8.06 -3.59
C ILE A 284 9.59 -8.46 -2.82
N ILE A 285 9.55 -9.48 -1.97
CA ILE A 285 10.76 -9.96 -1.31
C ILE A 285 11.69 -10.69 -2.29
N GLU A 286 11.16 -11.41 -3.27
CA GLU A 286 11.92 -11.99 -4.37
C GLU A 286 12.63 -10.92 -5.19
N GLN A 287 11.92 -9.85 -5.57
CA GLN A 287 12.46 -8.72 -6.33
C GLN A 287 13.69 -8.09 -5.66
N PHE A 288 13.72 -8.03 -4.34
CA PHE A 288 14.82 -7.44 -3.58
C PHE A 288 15.79 -8.48 -2.98
N ASN A 289 15.71 -9.74 -3.40
CA ASN A 289 16.55 -10.85 -2.90
C ASN A 289 16.42 -11.05 -1.37
N LEU A 290 15.22 -10.92 -0.84
CA LEU A 290 14.86 -11.03 0.59
C LEU A 290 13.98 -12.27 0.87
N LEU A 291 14.07 -13.32 0.05
CA LEU A 291 13.28 -14.55 0.25
C LEU A 291 13.57 -15.22 1.59
N ASP A 292 14.77 -15.03 2.13
CA ASP A 292 15.16 -15.46 3.47
C ASP A 292 14.40 -14.76 4.59
N ARG A 293 13.64 -13.70 4.30
CA ARG A 293 12.76 -12.98 5.26
C ARG A 293 11.33 -13.51 5.29
N ASN A 294 11.02 -14.53 4.50
CA ASN A 294 9.71 -15.16 4.51
C ASN A 294 9.62 -16.19 5.64
N ILE A 295 8.71 -15.95 6.58
CA ILE A 295 8.48 -16.83 7.75
C ILE A 295 7.32 -17.82 7.56
N ASN A 296 6.81 -18.00 6.33
CA ASN A 296 5.77 -19.00 6.09
C ASN A 296 6.24 -20.39 6.54
N GLY A 297 5.53 -20.96 7.51
CA GLY A 297 5.83 -22.27 8.08
C GLY A 297 6.94 -22.27 9.14
N CYS A 298 7.50 -21.10 9.52
CA CYS A 298 8.48 -21.01 10.60
C CYS A 298 7.77 -20.81 11.96
N SER A 299 8.16 -21.61 12.94
CA SER A 299 7.71 -21.49 14.33
C SER A 299 8.64 -20.63 15.19
N ASN A 300 9.89 -20.41 14.76
CA ASN A 300 10.87 -19.61 15.47
C ASN A 300 11.45 -18.52 14.54
N ILE A 301 11.32 -17.25 14.97
CA ILE A 301 11.78 -16.08 14.19
C ILE A 301 12.97 -15.34 14.81
N ILE A 302 13.55 -15.86 15.91
CA ILE A 302 14.69 -15.23 16.58
C ILE A 302 15.94 -15.15 15.71
N ASP A 303 16.19 -16.16 14.89
CA ASP A 303 17.35 -16.17 13.99
C ASP A 303 17.25 -15.09 12.90
N PHE A 304 16.04 -14.72 12.50
CA PHE A 304 15.81 -13.60 11.57
C PHE A 304 16.10 -12.26 12.23
N PHE A 305 15.82 -12.11 13.52
CA PHE A 305 16.17 -10.91 14.28
C PHE A 305 17.70 -10.78 14.40
N ARG A 306 18.40 -11.87 14.70
CA ARG A 306 19.88 -11.90 14.85
C ARG A 306 20.64 -11.70 13.55
N ARG A 307 20.02 -12.03 12.41
CA ARG A 307 20.62 -11.89 11.08
C ARG A 307 20.23 -10.54 10.48
N GLU A 308 21.17 -9.63 10.42
CA GLU A 308 20.95 -8.31 9.83
C GLU A 308 20.74 -8.38 8.31
N ILE A 309 19.87 -7.48 7.80
CA ILE A 309 19.69 -7.27 6.37
C ILE A 309 20.76 -6.26 5.91
N ASP A 310 21.58 -6.65 4.92
CA ASP A 310 22.41 -5.68 4.20
C ASP A 310 21.55 -4.93 3.19
N TYR A 311 21.28 -3.66 3.48
CA TYR A 311 20.48 -2.78 2.62
C TYR A 311 21.28 -2.14 1.49
N SER A 312 22.59 -2.27 1.44
CA SER A 312 23.43 -1.63 0.42
C SER A 312 23.07 -2.05 -1.01
N PRO A 313 22.92 -3.35 -1.34
CA PRO A 313 22.51 -3.77 -2.67
C PRO A 313 21.05 -3.41 -2.98
N ILE A 314 20.17 -3.44 -1.97
CA ILE A 314 18.75 -3.12 -2.10
C ILE A 314 18.57 -1.63 -2.45
N ASN A 315 19.23 -0.73 -1.72
CA ASN A 315 19.18 0.71 -1.95
C ASN A 315 19.77 1.07 -3.32
N ARG A 316 20.85 0.40 -3.75
CA ARG A 316 21.40 0.58 -5.11
C ARG A 316 20.35 0.22 -6.16
N LYS A 317 19.72 -0.93 -6.04
CA LYS A 317 18.66 -1.38 -6.96
C LYS A 317 17.47 -0.40 -6.99
N ILE A 318 17.04 0.10 -5.84
CA ILE A 318 15.98 1.13 -5.78
C ILE A 318 16.40 2.41 -6.52
N MET A 319 17.66 2.84 -6.38
CA MET A 319 18.18 4.01 -7.09
C MET A 319 18.24 3.82 -8.59
N GLU A 320 18.62 2.65 -9.07
CA GLU A 320 18.66 2.30 -10.49
C GLU A 320 17.27 2.24 -11.14
N LEU A 321 16.24 1.91 -10.35
CA LEU A 321 14.85 1.80 -10.82
C LEU A 321 14.05 3.11 -10.66
N ARG A 322 14.57 4.12 -9.98
CA ARG A 322 13.98 5.48 -9.83
C ARG A 322 14.19 6.31 -11.09
#